data_06ce6578934ed5a4aab00082c69b84bf
#
_entry.id   06ce6578934ed5a4aab00082c69b84bf
#
_cell.length_a   1.000
_cell.length_b   1.000
_cell.length_c   1.000
_cell.angle_alpha   90.00
_cell.angle_beta   90.00
_cell.angle_gamma   90.00
#
_symmetry.space_group_name_H-M   'P 1'
#
loop_
_entity.id
_entity.type
_entity.pdbx_description
1 polymer ?
#
loop_
_entity_poly.entity_id
_entity_poly.type
_entity_poly.pdbx_seq_one_letter_code
_entity_poly.pdbx_strand_id
1 'polypeptide(L)'
;AVGFLSLAIWFCYGYIFQIGLHAFNFVETYNTPWMTPLVLLVITTIAILVPSSPGYVGTYHYLCQISLGFFGVPESDALTFAFVIHGINFLPILIVGLILVAMMGMNLKNIQAEATREAHEIDEELENVAKDQISTA
;
A
#
# COMPACT_ATOMS: atom_id res chain seq x y z
N ALA A 1 13.08 18.16 -13.97
CA ALA A 1 11.92 17.41 -14.50
C ALA A 1 11.43 16.36 -13.48
N VAL A 2 12.29 15.46 -12.99
CA VAL A 2 11.88 14.34 -12.09
C VAL A 2 11.25 14.84 -10.78
N GLY A 3 11.88 15.81 -10.10
CA GLY A 3 11.37 16.35 -8.83
C GLY A 3 9.97 16.97 -8.96
N PHE A 4 9.70 17.68 -10.04
CA PHE A 4 8.39 18.26 -10.30
C PHE A 4 7.32 17.18 -10.51
N LEU A 5 7.65 16.13 -11.29
CA LEU A 5 6.74 15.00 -11.51
C LEU A 5 6.44 14.25 -10.20
N SER A 6 7.46 14.04 -9.36
CA SER A 6 7.27 13.42 -8.05
C SER A 6 6.32 14.23 -7.17
N LEU A 7 6.51 15.54 -7.07
CA LEU A 7 5.62 16.40 -6.30
C LEU A 7 4.17 16.38 -6.84
N ALA A 8 4.01 16.38 -8.18
CA ALA A 8 2.70 16.29 -8.79
C ALA A 8 1.99 14.98 -8.44
N ILE A 9 2.70 13.84 -8.47
CA ILE A 9 2.15 12.53 -8.11
C ILE A 9 1.71 12.51 -6.63
N TRP A 10 2.56 12.98 -5.72
CA TRP A 10 2.22 13.06 -4.30
C TRP A 10 1.03 13.97 -4.02
N PHE A 11 0.94 15.08 -4.75
CA PHE A 11 -0.21 15.97 -4.67
C PHE A 11 -1.50 15.29 -5.14
N CYS A 12 -1.44 14.53 -6.25
CA CYS A 12 -2.58 13.76 -6.73
C CYS A 12 -3.04 12.71 -5.71
N TYR A 13 -2.11 11.99 -5.08
CA TYR A 13 -2.47 11.03 -4.02
C TYR A 13 -3.13 11.70 -2.80
N GLY A 14 -2.59 12.83 -2.34
CA GLY A 14 -3.22 13.60 -1.26
C GLY A 14 -4.63 14.10 -1.65
N TYR A 15 -4.80 14.50 -2.91
CA TYR A 15 -6.09 14.97 -3.42
C TYR A 15 -7.15 13.86 -3.50
N ILE A 16 -6.75 12.61 -3.76
CA ILE A 16 -7.66 11.45 -3.71
C ILE A 16 -8.24 11.28 -2.30
N PHE A 17 -7.42 11.40 -1.25
CA PHE A 17 -7.90 11.37 0.12
C PHE A 17 -8.85 12.52 0.43
N GLN A 18 -8.56 13.73 -0.07
CA GLN A 18 -9.45 14.88 0.09
C GLN A 18 -10.82 14.63 -0.55
N ILE A 19 -10.86 14.12 -1.77
CA ILE A 19 -12.12 13.74 -2.44
C ILE A 19 -12.85 12.67 -1.63
N GLY A 20 -12.14 11.67 -1.14
CA GLY A 20 -12.71 10.61 -0.31
C GLY A 20 -13.36 11.15 0.96
N LEU A 21 -12.69 12.05 1.69
CA LEU A 21 -13.24 12.66 2.91
C LEU A 21 -14.53 13.46 2.63
N HIS A 22 -14.59 14.17 1.51
CA HIS A 22 -15.83 14.86 1.10
C HIS A 22 -16.90 13.87 0.64
N ALA A 23 -16.56 12.84 -0.11
CA ALA A 23 -17.51 11.83 -0.58
C ALA A 23 -18.19 11.08 0.58
N PHE A 24 -17.46 10.87 1.69
CA PHE A 24 -17.99 10.31 2.92
C PHE A 24 -18.61 11.35 3.85
N ASN A 25 -18.62 12.60 3.46
CA ASN A 25 -19.12 13.73 4.26
C ASN A 25 -18.40 13.89 5.62
N PHE A 26 -17.16 13.42 5.74
CA PHE A 26 -16.40 13.47 6.98
C PHE A 26 -15.94 14.88 7.34
N VAL A 27 -15.75 15.73 6.34
CA VAL A 27 -15.35 17.12 6.54
C VAL A 27 -16.45 17.88 7.28
N GLU A 28 -17.70 17.69 6.89
CA GLU A 28 -18.85 18.37 7.47
C GLU A 28 -19.32 17.69 8.76
N THR A 29 -19.33 16.37 8.81
CA THR A 29 -19.87 15.59 9.94
C THR A 29 -18.94 15.61 11.14
N TYR A 30 -17.61 15.42 10.91
CA TYR A 30 -16.61 15.30 11.97
C TYR A 30 -15.67 16.51 12.04
N ASN A 31 -15.92 17.54 11.22
CA ASN A 31 -15.12 18.76 11.15
C ASN A 31 -13.61 18.46 10.99
N THR A 32 -13.29 17.50 10.09
CA THR A 32 -11.92 17.07 9.88
C THR A 32 -11.07 18.21 9.31
N PRO A 33 -9.88 18.50 9.90
CA PRO A 33 -9.02 19.57 9.45
C PRO A 33 -8.51 19.36 8.01
N TRP A 34 -8.16 20.45 7.33
CA TRP A 34 -7.58 20.40 5.97
C TRP A 34 -6.27 19.58 5.87
N MET A 35 -5.61 19.32 7.00
CA MET A 35 -4.39 18.50 7.08
C MET A 35 -4.68 16.98 7.07
N THR A 36 -5.92 16.57 7.31
CA THR A 36 -6.30 15.14 7.40
C THR A 36 -5.86 14.32 6.19
N PRO A 37 -6.01 14.77 4.92
CA PRO A 37 -5.53 14.03 3.76
C PRO A 37 -4.02 13.80 3.76
N LEU A 38 -3.24 14.76 4.26
CA LEU A 38 -1.78 14.64 4.35
C LEU A 38 -1.38 13.61 5.41
N VAL A 39 -2.06 13.60 6.55
CA VAL A 39 -1.84 12.60 7.60
C VAL A 39 -2.18 11.20 7.07
N LEU A 40 -3.31 11.04 6.40
CA LEU A 40 -3.69 9.77 5.76
C LEU A 40 -2.66 9.33 4.73
N LEU A 41 -2.19 10.24 3.88
CA LEU A 41 -1.17 9.96 2.86
C LEU A 41 0.12 9.42 3.49
N VAL A 42 0.62 10.07 4.53
CA VAL A 42 1.86 9.66 5.22
C VAL A 42 1.66 8.31 5.92
N ILE A 43 0.60 8.17 6.70
CA ILE A 43 0.37 6.95 7.49
C ILE A 43 0.10 5.74 6.60
N THR A 44 -0.68 5.89 5.53
CA THR A 44 -0.94 4.79 4.59
C THR A 44 0.30 4.44 3.76
N THR A 45 1.17 5.41 3.48
CA THR A 45 2.48 5.13 2.86
C THR A 45 3.36 4.30 3.79
N ILE A 46 3.39 4.62 5.08
CA ILE A 46 4.10 3.81 6.09
C ILE A 46 3.51 2.40 6.18
N ALA A 47 2.17 2.27 6.09
CA ALA A 47 1.50 0.97 6.10
C ALA A 47 1.97 0.04 4.95
N ILE A 48 2.23 0.62 3.79
CA ILE A 48 2.71 -0.11 2.60
C ILE A 48 4.18 -0.54 2.76
N LEU A 49 4.99 0.20 3.50
CA LEU A 49 6.40 -0.14 3.75
C LEU A 49 6.57 -1.34 4.69
N VAL A 50 5.56 -1.66 5.49
CA VAL A 50 5.60 -2.82 6.40
C VAL A 50 5.19 -4.08 5.63
N PRO A 51 6.10 -5.04 5.42
CA PRO A 51 5.77 -6.29 4.75
C PRO A 51 4.89 -7.15 5.66
N SER A 52 3.57 -7.05 5.53
CA SER A 52 2.62 -7.71 6.43
C SER A 52 1.77 -8.78 5.73
N SER A 53 1.18 -8.43 4.59
CA SER A 53 0.27 -9.33 3.86
C SER A 53 0.21 -8.96 2.38
N PRO A 54 -0.16 -9.89 1.49
CA PRO A 54 -0.40 -9.59 0.09
C PRO A 54 -1.44 -8.47 -0.06
N GLY A 55 -1.07 -7.42 -0.80
CA GLY A 55 -1.93 -6.25 -0.99
C GLY A 55 -2.12 -5.39 0.25
N TYR A 56 -1.30 -5.54 1.28
CA TYR A 56 -1.33 -4.74 2.53
C TYR A 56 -2.67 -4.80 3.27
N VAL A 57 -3.47 -5.83 3.01
CA VAL A 57 -4.77 -6.04 3.64
C VAL A 57 -4.57 -6.23 5.15
N GLY A 58 -5.31 -5.48 5.95
CA GLY A 58 -5.18 -5.44 7.40
C GLY A 58 -4.36 -4.23 7.85
N THR A 59 -3.06 -4.18 7.58
CA THR A 59 -2.18 -3.09 8.02
C THR A 59 -2.62 -1.73 7.50
N TYR A 60 -2.93 -1.64 6.20
CA TYR A 60 -3.44 -0.42 5.59
C TYR A 60 -4.75 0.03 6.26
N HIS A 61 -5.71 -0.90 6.42
CA HIS A 61 -7.02 -0.60 6.99
C HIS A 61 -6.92 -0.15 8.45
N TYR A 62 -6.12 -0.85 9.24
CA TYR A 62 -5.89 -0.54 10.64
C TYR A 62 -5.24 0.83 10.84
N LEU A 63 -4.18 1.13 10.11
CA LEU A 63 -3.49 2.42 10.22
C LEU A 63 -4.34 3.58 9.69
N CYS A 64 -5.10 3.38 8.62
CA CYS A 64 -6.05 4.36 8.13
C CYS A 64 -7.17 4.64 9.17
N GLN A 65 -7.73 3.58 9.77
CA GLN A 65 -8.75 3.65 10.80
C GLN A 65 -8.26 4.43 12.04
N ILE A 66 -7.09 4.09 12.58
CA ILE A 66 -6.50 4.81 13.71
C ILE A 66 -6.28 6.29 13.36
N SER A 67 -5.76 6.56 12.17
CA SER A 67 -5.51 7.94 11.73
C SER A 67 -6.77 8.79 11.69
N LEU A 68 -7.87 8.24 11.19
CA LEU A 68 -9.18 8.91 11.18
C LEU A 68 -9.76 9.04 12.58
N GLY A 69 -9.51 8.07 13.45
CA GLY A 69 -9.91 8.11 14.86
C GLY A 69 -9.33 9.31 15.61
N PHE A 70 -8.10 9.74 15.30
CA PHE A 70 -7.51 10.97 15.87
C PHE A 70 -8.29 12.24 15.51
N PHE A 71 -9.05 12.21 14.41
CA PHE A 71 -9.91 13.31 13.98
C PHE A 71 -11.37 13.13 14.39
N GLY A 72 -11.66 12.18 15.29
CA GLY A 72 -12.99 11.95 15.84
C GLY A 72 -13.94 11.15 14.94
N VAL A 73 -13.44 10.55 13.87
CA VAL A 73 -14.24 9.66 13.02
C VAL A 73 -14.46 8.32 13.73
N PRO A 74 -15.70 7.83 13.85
CA PRO A 74 -16.01 6.54 14.47
C PRO A 74 -15.30 5.38 13.75
N GLU A 75 -14.98 4.35 14.49
CA GLU A 75 -14.21 3.19 14.03
C GLU A 75 -14.84 2.50 12.81
N SER A 76 -16.15 2.33 12.81
CA SER A 76 -16.92 1.73 11.70
C SER A 76 -16.83 2.53 10.42
N ASP A 77 -16.93 3.85 10.51
CA ASP A 77 -16.91 4.76 9.37
C ASP A 77 -15.49 4.89 8.82
N ALA A 78 -14.50 4.99 9.71
CA ALA A 78 -13.09 5.02 9.36
C ALA A 78 -12.65 3.72 8.66
N LEU A 79 -13.12 2.56 9.13
CA LEU A 79 -12.84 1.28 8.51
C LEU A 79 -13.50 1.15 7.14
N THR A 80 -14.76 1.59 7.01
CA THR A 80 -15.49 1.61 5.73
C THR A 80 -14.76 2.49 4.71
N PHE A 81 -14.35 3.68 5.12
CA PHE A 81 -13.54 4.58 4.31
C PHE A 81 -12.23 3.90 3.84
N ALA A 82 -11.52 3.25 4.77
CA ALA A 82 -10.27 2.57 4.48
C ALA A 82 -10.44 1.47 3.41
N PHE A 83 -11.50 0.66 3.50
CA PHE A 83 -11.81 -0.36 2.51
C PHE A 83 -12.11 0.22 1.13
N VAL A 84 -12.92 1.26 1.08
CA VAL A 84 -13.31 1.89 -0.20
C VAL A 84 -12.10 2.56 -0.86
N ILE A 85 -11.32 3.35 -0.13
CA ILE A 85 -10.14 4.03 -0.68
C ILE A 85 -9.06 3.01 -1.07
N HIS A 86 -8.82 1.99 -0.26
CA HIS A 86 -7.90 0.91 -0.62
C HIS A 86 -8.35 0.21 -1.90
N GLY A 87 -9.63 -0.15 -2.00
CA GLY A 87 -10.19 -0.80 -3.18
C GLY A 87 -10.04 0.05 -4.44
N ILE A 88 -10.39 1.32 -4.38
CA ILE A 88 -10.26 2.25 -5.52
C ILE A 88 -8.81 2.37 -6.00
N ASN A 89 -7.84 2.38 -5.09
CA ASN A 89 -6.43 2.48 -5.45
C ASN A 89 -5.83 1.14 -5.90
N PHE A 90 -6.21 0.04 -5.28
CA PHE A 90 -5.57 -1.27 -5.48
C PHE A 90 -6.20 -2.07 -6.63
N LEU A 91 -7.53 -2.10 -6.74
CA LEU A 91 -8.23 -2.91 -7.73
C LEU A 91 -7.89 -2.58 -9.19
N PRO A 92 -7.77 -1.32 -9.62
CA PRO A 92 -7.41 -1.01 -11.00
C PRO A 92 -6.03 -1.54 -11.38
N ILE A 93 -5.06 -1.42 -10.49
CA ILE A 93 -3.69 -1.90 -10.70
C ILE A 93 -3.68 -3.43 -10.79
N LEU A 94 -4.41 -4.10 -9.90
CA LEU A 94 -4.55 -5.56 -9.90
C LEU A 94 -5.20 -6.06 -11.19
N ILE A 95 -6.31 -5.44 -11.61
CA ILE A 95 -7.03 -5.83 -12.83
C ILE A 95 -6.16 -5.65 -14.06
N VAL A 96 -5.52 -4.49 -14.22
CA VAL A 96 -4.62 -4.20 -15.35
C VAL A 96 -3.44 -5.18 -15.36
N GLY A 97 -2.83 -5.43 -14.19
CA GLY A 97 -1.74 -6.40 -14.07
C GLY A 97 -2.14 -7.80 -14.50
N LEU A 98 -3.31 -8.29 -14.06
CA LEU A 98 -3.82 -9.60 -14.45
C LEU A 98 -4.13 -9.70 -15.96
N ILE A 99 -4.69 -8.63 -16.54
CA ILE A 99 -4.95 -8.57 -17.99
C ILE A 99 -3.62 -8.64 -18.75
N LEU A 100 -2.61 -7.89 -18.35
CA LEU A 100 -1.30 -7.91 -19.00
C LEU A 100 -0.63 -9.27 -18.92
N VAL A 101 -0.65 -9.91 -17.76
CA VAL A 101 -0.14 -11.28 -17.59
C VAL A 101 -0.85 -12.28 -18.50
N ALA A 102 -2.18 -12.19 -18.59
CA ALA A 102 -2.96 -13.03 -19.47
C ALA A 102 -2.64 -12.77 -20.96
N MET A 103 -2.48 -11.51 -21.36
CA MET A 103 -2.14 -11.13 -22.74
C MET A 103 -0.72 -11.56 -23.14
N MET A 104 0.23 -11.55 -22.21
CA MET A 104 1.60 -11.99 -22.44
C MET A 104 1.73 -13.52 -22.55
N GLY A 105 0.65 -14.27 -22.36
CA GLY A 105 0.65 -15.73 -22.38
C GLY A 105 1.47 -16.35 -21.23
N MET A 106 1.79 -15.58 -20.23
CA MET A 106 2.57 -16.04 -19.07
C MET A 106 1.69 -16.92 -18.19
N ASN A 107 2.14 -18.15 -17.96
CA ASN A 107 1.44 -19.04 -17.05
C ASN A 107 1.77 -18.63 -15.61
N LEU A 108 0.76 -18.26 -14.83
CA LEU A 108 0.93 -17.88 -13.41
C LEU A 108 1.68 -18.93 -12.59
N LYS A 109 1.57 -20.22 -12.95
CA LYS A 109 2.34 -21.29 -12.31
C LYS A 109 3.85 -21.17 -12.58
N ASN A 110 4.23 -20.74 -13.80
CA ASN A 110 5.63 -20.55 -14.14
C ASN A 110 6.23 -19.34 -13.40
N ILE A 111 5.48 -18.25 -13.29
CA ILE A 111 5.88 -17.04 -12.53
C ILE A 111 6.07 -17.38 -11.05
N GLN A 112 5.14 -18.15 -10.46
CA GLN A 112 5.27 -18.60 -9.08
C GLN A 112 6.47 -19.52 -8.88
N ALA A 113 6.73 -20.42 -9.82
CA ALA A 113 7.87 -21.33 -9.76
C ALA A 113 9.22 -20.58 -9.87
N GLU A 114 9.31 -19.57 -10.76
CA GLU A 114 10.48 -18.71 -10.89
C GLU A 114 10.71 -17.86 -9.63
N ALA A 115 9.68 -17.21 -9.11
CA ALA A 115 9.77 -16.43 -7.88
C ALA A 115 10.19 -17.28 -6.67
N THR A 116 9.70 -18.53 -6.57
CA THR A 116 10.11 -19.47 -5.51
C THR A 116 11.56 -19.91 -5.68
N ARG A 117 12.02 -20.09 -6.92
CA ARG A 117 13.41 -20.43 -7.23
C ARG A 117 14.37 -19.31 -6.86
N GLU A 118 14.06 -18.09 -7.29
CA GLU A 118 14.85 -16.91 -6.94
C GLU A 118 14.94 -16.70 -5.43
N ALA A 119 13.84 -16.87 -4.71
CA ALA A 119 13.82 -16.77 -3.26
C ALA A 119 14.74 -17.84 -2.61
N HIS A 120 14.73 -19.07 -3.12
CA HIS A 120 15.58 -20.14 -2.60
C HIS A 120 17.06 -19.90 -2.91
N GLU A 121 17.38 -19.41 -4.10
CA GLU A 121 18.75 -19.03 -4.49
C GLU A 121 19.31 -17.91 -3.59
N ILE A 122 18.49 -16.91 -3.28
CA ILE A 122 18.87 -15.82 -2.37
C ILE A 122 19.10 -16.35 -0.95
N ASP A 123 18.25 -17.25 -0.46
CA ASP A 123 18.43 -17.86 0.87
C ASP A 123 19.71 -18.70 0.95
N GLU A 124 20.04 -19.47 -0.10
CA GLU A 124 21.28 -20.23 -0.17
C GLU A 124 22.53 -19.29 -0.24
N GLU A 125 22.47 -18.19 -1.01
CA GLU A 125 23.56 -17.22 -1.04
C GLU A 125 23.78 -16.56 0.32
N LEU A 126 22.71 -16.17 1.01
CA LEU A 126 22.78 -15.58 2.36
C LEU A 126 23.37 -16.57 3.37
N GLU A 127 22.98 -17.85 3.31
CA GLU A 127 23.51 -18.88 4.18
C GLU A 127 25.02 -19.13 3.92
N ASN A 128 25.44 -19.11 2.66
CA ASN A 128 26.85 -19.27 2.30
C ASN A 128 27.71 -18.08 2.75
N VAL A 129 27.20 -16.84 2.57
CA VAL A 129 27.87 -15.63 3.07
C VAL A 129 27.99 -15.65 4.60
N ALA A 130 26.94 -16.06 5.31
CA ALA A 130 26.97 -16.19 6.76
C ALA A 130 27.98 -17.22 7.25
N LYS A 131 28.09 -18.38 6.58
CA LYS A 131 29.08 -19.43 6.89
C LYS A 131 30.51 -18.94 6.65
N ASP A 132 30.76 -18.18 5.59
CA ASP A 132 32.08 -17.65 5.26
C ASP A 132 32.53 -16.61 6.30
N GLN A 133 31.62 -15.76 6.76
CA GLN A 133 31.91 -14.79 7.83
C GLN A 133 32.25 -15.46 9.17
N ILE A 134 31.58 -16.57 9.49
CA ILE A 134 31.86 -17.33 10.73
C ILE A 134 33.19 -18.06 10.65
N SER A 135 33.57 -18.54 9.45
CA SER A 135 34.82 -19.28 9.22
C SER A 135 36.08 -18.36 9.23
N THR A 136 35.89 -17.07 9.01
CA THR A 136 36.99 -16.09 8.96
C THR A 136 37.18 -15.30 10.28
N ALA A 137 36.34 -15.54 11.28
CA ALA A 137 36.38 -14.91 12.60
C ALA A 137 37.01 -15.84 13.65
#